data_a0d9a116a40fae15963bda13736ad2ca
#
_entry.id   a0d9a116a40fae15963bda13736ad2ca
#
_cell.length_a   1.000
_cell.length_b   1.000
_cell.length_c   1.000
_cell.angle_alpha   90.00
_cell.angle_beta   90.00
_cell.angle_gamma   90.00
#
_symmetry.space_group_name_H-M   'P 1'
#
loop_
_entity.id
_entity.type
_entity.pdbx_description
1 polymer ?
#
loop_
_entity_poly.entity_id
_entity_poly.type
_entity_poly.pdbx_seq_one_letter_code
_entity_poly.pdbx_strand_id
1 'polypeptide(L)'
;MHQDAPPPPPAGRPTIEFRSAYDQGFARVAAVTLPVALADPAANAAAIIEQARSLSDDGVCLAAFPELSLTGYSIDDLLLSDVLLDEVLAAIETIRAASAGLLPAIIVGAPLRDGSRLYNCAVVIQGGAVRGVAPKSYLPTYREFYEKRHFASGDEAPGTQQILLPAVRTGAEAVVGDTIGNRDDGACVPFGPHLLFEVADVPGLTFHVEVCEDMWVPVPPSSVAALAGATVLVNLSGSPITVGRAEDRELLARSSSARGLAAYVYAAAGQGE
;
A
#
# COMPACT_ATOMS: atom_id res chain seq x y z
N MET A 1 -30.90 -18.74 26.82
CA MET A 1 -30.05 -18.50 25.61
C MET A 1 -28.72 -17.97 26.12
N HIS A 2 -27.71 -18.83 26.22
CA HIS A 2 -26.33 -18.41 26.50
C HIS A 2 -25.79 -17.85 25.19
N GLN A 3 -25.46 -16.57 25.16
CA GLN A 3 -24.63 -16.00 24.12
C GLN A 3 -23.19 -16.44 24.40
N ASP A 4 -22.65 -17.27 23.54
CA ASP A 4 -21.23 -17.62 23.58
C ASP A 4 -20.41 -16.35 23.36
N ALA A 5 -19.48 -16.09 24.28
CA ALA A 5 -18.52 -15.00 24.14
C ALA A 5 -17.63 -15.24 22.89
N PRO A 6 -17.27 -14.19 22.15
CA PRO A 6 -16.39 -14.35 21.00
C PRO A 6 -15.05 -14.99 21.43
N PRO A 7 -14.41 -15.79 20.57
CA PRO A 7 -13.15 -16.42 20.88
C PRO A 7 -12.08 -15.35 21.18
N PRO A 8 -11.15 -15.63 22.12
CA PRO A 8 -10.08 -14.70 22.44
C PRO A 8 -9.19 -14.48 21.19
N PRO A 9 -8.64 -13.26 21.03
CA PRO A 9 -7.74 -12.97 19.93
C PRO A 9 -6.50 -13.87 19.98
N PRO A 10 -5.89 -14.20 18.83
CA PRO A 10 -4.69 -15.02 18.78
C PRO A 10 -3.56 -14.40 19.60
N ALA A 11 -2.85 -15.24 20.36
CA ALA A 11 -1.77 -14.81 21.24
C ALA A 11 -0.65 -14.12 20.42
N GLY A 12 -0.35 -12.86 20.75
CA GLY A 12 0.75 -12.09 20.16
C GLY A 12 0.36 -10.87 19.34
N ARG A 13 -0.95 -10.59 19.13
CA ARG A 13 -1.36 -9.30 18.53
C ARG A 13 -1.48 -8.23 19.61
N PRO A 14 -0.98 -7.00 19.39
CA PRO A 14 -1.29 -5.87 20.24
C PRO A 14 -2.80 -5.65 20.22
N THR A 15 -3.43 -5.68 21.39
CA THR A 15 -4.86 -5.40 21.56
C THR A 15 -5.06 -3.90 21.74
N ILE A 16 -6.04 -3.33 21.05
CA ILE A 16 -6.48 -1.95 21.27
C ILE A 16 -7.15 -1.90 22.65
N GLU A 17 -6.68 -1.02 23.54
CA GLU A 17 -7.30 -0.85 24.84
C GLU A 17 -8.71 -0.25 24.72
N PHE A 18 -9.65 -0.73 25.52
CA PHE A 18 -11.07 -0.33 25.54
C PHE A 18 -11.32 1.19 25.64
N ARG A 19 -10.36 1.97 26.10
CA ARG A 19 -10.44 3.44 26.15
C ARG A 19 -9.63 4.14 25.07
N SER A 20 -9.22 3.41 24.03
CA SER A 20 -8.48 3.98 22.94
C SER A 20 -9.36 4.90 22.07
N ALA A 21 -8.73 5.77 21.28
CA ALA A 21 -9.43 6.60 20.32
C ALA A 21 -10.24 5.77 19.29
N TYR A 22 -9.82 4.55 19.04
CA TYR A 22 -10.47 3.61 18.10
C TYR A 22 -11.88 3.22 18.55
N ASP A 23 -12.10 3.00 19.85
CA ASP A 23 -13.43 2.70 20.40
C ASP A 23 -14.40 3.87 20.29
N GLN A 24 -13.87 5.07 20.06
CA GLN A 24 -14.63 6.30 19.88
C GLN A 24 -14.84 6.68 18.41
N GLY A 25 -14.48 5.81 17.47
CA GLY A 25 -14.64 6.02 16.04
C GLY A 25 -13.54 6.87 15.39
N PHE A 26 -12.38 7.03 16.07
CA PHE A 26 -11.20 7.65 15.48
C PHE A 26 -10.20 6.59 15.06
N ALA A 27 -9.41 6.89 14.02
CA ALA A 27 -8.29 6.06 13.58
C ALA A 27 -7.02 6.90 13.48
N ARG A 28 -5.90 6.35 13.96
CA ARG A 28 -4.59 6.98 13.82
C ARG A 28 -3.91 6.43 12.58
N VAL A 29 -3.64 7.31 11.61
CA VAL A 29 -2.99 6.99 10.34
C VAL A 29 -1.72 7.82 10.17
N ALA A 30 -0.73 7.31 9.45
CA ALA A 30 0.53 7.99 9.19
C ALA A 30 0.86 8.00 7.70
N ALA A 31 1.21 9.18 7.18
CA ALA A 31 1.97 9.33 5.95
C ALA A 31 3.45 9.48 6.34
N VAL A 32 4.28 8.62 5.81
CA VAL A 32 5.69 8.50 6.19
C VAL A 32 6.58 8.96 5.05
N THR A 33 7.56 9.79 5.36
CA THR A 33 8.61 10.20 4.42
C THR A 33 9.96 9.79 5.00
N LEU A 34 10.68 8.90 4.31
CA LEU A 34 12.01 8.42 4.69
C LEU A 34 13.03 8.78 3.61
N PRO A 35 14.32 8.91 3.96
CA PRO A 35 15.37 8.85 2.96
C PRO A 35 15.31 7.51 2.21
N VAL A 36 15.49 7.55 0.90
CA VAL A 36 15.46 6.37 0.03
C VAL A 36 16.87 6.01 -0.42
N ALA A 37 17.24 4.74 -0.29
CA ALA A 37 18.43 4.18 -0.90
C ALA A 37 18.07 3.69 -2.31
N LEU A 38 18.58 4.38 -3.35
CA LEU A 38 18.27 4.05 -4.74
C LEU A 38 18.73 2.65 -5.12
N ALA A 39 17.82 1.86 -5.69
CA ALA A 39 18.05 0.48 -6.12
C ALA A 39 18.57 -0.46 -5.01
N ASP A 40 18.23 -0.17 -3.74
CA ASP A 40 18.57 -1.01 -2.59
C ASP A 40 17.30 -1.40 -1.80
N PRO A 41 16.51 -2.38 -2.29
CA PRO A 41 15.29 -2.81 -1.64
C PRO A 41 15.50 -3.32 -0.21
N ALA A 42 16.65 -3.91 0.08
CA ALA A 42 16.96 -4.45 1.40
C ALA A 42 17.13 -3.34 2.45
N ALA A 43 17.90 -2.28 2.12
CA ALA A 43 18.09 -1.13 3.00
C ALA A 43 16.76 -0.39 3.21
N ASN A 44 15.97 -0.19 2.16
CA ASN A 44 14.67 0.47 2.24
C ASN A 44 13.69 -0.34 3.09
N ALA A 45 13.64 -1.66 2.93
CA ALA A 45 12.79 -2.53 3.76
C ALA A 45 13.17 -2.46 5.24
N ALA A 46 14.47 -2.42 5.56
CA ALA A 46 14.94 -2.29 6.94
C ALA A 46 14.48 -0.97 7.57
N ALA A 47 14.61 0.16 6.85
CA ALA A 47 14.14 1.47 7.31
C ALA A 47 12.61 1.52 7.48
N ILE A 48 11.86 0.93 6.56
CA ILE A 48 10.40 0.81 6.63
C ILE A 48 9.97 0.02 7.86
N ILE A 49 10.63 -1.12 8.15
CA ILE A 49 10.33 -1.96 9.31
C ILE A 49 10.62 -1.23 10.62
N GLU A 50 11.74 -0.53 10.72
CA GLU A 50 12.09 0.27 11.89
C GLU A 50 11.02 1.32 12.17
N GLN A 51 10.64 2.07 11.14
CA GLN A 51 9.58 3.08 11.26
C GLN A 51 8.23 2.46 11.61
N ALA A 52 7.87 1.32 10.99
CA ALA A 52 6.62 0.62 11.26
C ALA A 52 6.54 0.12 12.72
N ARG A 53 7.67 -0.27 13.33
CA ARG A 53 7.73 -0.63 14.76
C ARG A 53 7.43 0.59 15.63
N SER A 54 8.08 1.73 15.38
CA SER A 54 7.82 2.97 16.10
C SER A 54 6.35 3.39 16.00
N LEU A 55 5.77 3.32 14.80
CA LEU A 55 4.36 3.64 14.57
C LEU A 55 3.40 2.66 15.25
N SER A 56 3.79 1.38 15.34
CA SER A 56 3.05 0.38 16.09
C SER A 56 2.99 0.71 17.59
N ASP A 57 4.12 1.13 18.17
CA ASP A 57 4.20 1.57 19.57
C ASP A 57 3.37 2.84 19.82
N ASP A 58 3.28 3.72 18.82
CA ASP A 58 2.43 4.92 18.84
C ASP A 58 0.93 4.61 18.60
N GLY A 59 0.56 3.36 18.38
CA GLY A 59 -0.81 2.93 18.16
C GLY A 59 -1.37 3.35 16.78
N VAL A 60 -0.55 3.46 15.76
CA VAL A 60 -0.98 3.74 14.37
C VAL A 60 -1.52 2.47 13.73
N CYS A 61 -2.70 2.54 13.10
CA CYS A 61 -3.31 1.39 12.42
C CYS A 61 -3.03 1.32 10.92
N LEU A 62 -2.59 2.42 10.31
CA LEU A 62 -2.27 2.49 8.87
C LEU A 62 -1.06 3.38 8.66
N ALA A 63 -0.02 2.84 8.03
CA ALA A 63 1.23 3.52 7.70
C ALA A 63 1.48 3.46 6.18
N ALA A 64 1.42 4.62 5.51
CA ALA A 64 1.66 4.73 4.07
C ALA A 64 3.05 5.29 3.80
N PHE A 65 3.81 4.58 2.97
CA PHE A 65 5.12 4.97 2.46
C PHE A 65 4.99 5.43 1.00
N PRO A 66 5.97 6.17 0.45
CA PRO A 66 5.86 6.72 -0.90
C PRO A 66 5.78 5.69 -2.02
N GLU A 67 5.41 6.17 -3.21
CA GLU A 67 5.53 5.45 -4.48
C GLU A 67 6.96 4.93 -4.66
N LEU A 68 7.09 3.67 -5.11
CA LEU A 68 8.37 2.99 -5.32
C LEU A 68 9.34 3.07 -4.12
N SER A 69 8.81 3.17 -2.91
CA SER A 69 9.62 3.31 -1.68
C SER A 69 10.58 2.15 -1.43
N LEU A 70 10.42 1.00 -2.09
CA LEU A 70 11.37 -0.11 -2.01
C LEU A 70 12.58 0.05 -2.94
N THR A 71 12.46 0.83 -4.02
CA THR A 71 13.52 0.93 -5.02
C THR A 71 14.06 2.34 -5.24
N GLY A 72 13.26 3.35 -4.88
CA GLY A 72 13.36 4.70 -5.39
C GLY A 72 12.71 4.82 -6.77
N TYR A 73 12.27 6.06 -7.09
CA TYR A 73 11.60 6.37 -8.34
C TYR A 73 12.62 6.64 -9.47
N SER A 74 13.71 7.34 -9.18
CA SER A 74 14.69 7.88 -10.14
C SER A 74 15.78 6.87 -10.51
N ILE A 75 15.39 5.65 -10.90
CA ILE A 75 16.35 4.56 -11.23
C ILE A 75 16.28 4.07 -12.67
N ASP A 76 15.48 4.73 -13.51
CA ASP A 76 15.40 4.50 -14.96
C ASP A 76 15.24 3.02 -15.35
N ASP A 77 16.03 2.55 -16.32
CA ASP A 77 15.98 1.19 -16.86
C ASP A 77 16.41 0.11 -15.84
N LEU A 78 16.92 0.47 -14.66
CA LEU A 78 17.13 -0.51 -13.58
C LEU A 78 15.82 -1.17 -13.15
N LEU A 79 14.67 -0.48 -13.30
CA LEU A 79 13.34 -1.07 -13.08
C LEU A 79 13.08 -2.33 -13.91
N LEU A 80 13.80 -2.54 -15.02
CA LEU A 80 13.66 -3.72 -15.86
C LEU A 80 14.62 -4.87 -15.49
N SER A 81 15.48 -4.64 -14.48
CA SER A 81 16.47 -5.63 -14.04
C SER A 81 15.80 -6.76 -13.22
N ASP A 82 15.97 -8.01 -13.67
CA ASP A 82 15.46 -9.17 -12.93
C ASP A 82 16.05 -9.26 -11.54
N VAL A 83 17.35 -8.94 -11.39
CA VAL A 83 18.02 -8.95 -10.07
C VAL A 83 17.35 -7.96 -9.11
N LEU A 84 17.03 -6.75 -9.57
CA LEU A 84 16.34 -5.76 -8.74
C LEU A 84 14.93 -6.24 -8.35
N LEU A 85 14.20 -6.82 -9.30
CA LEU A 85 12.84 -7.30 -9.05
C LEU A 85 12.81 -8.49 -8.09
N ASP A 86 13.79 -9.37 -8.15
CA ASP A 86 13.94 -10.47 -7.18
C ASP A 86 14.24 -9.95 -5.77
N GLU A 87 15.10 -8.92 -5.64
CA GLU A 87 15.37 -8.25 -4.37
C GLU A 87 14.13 -7.51 -3.83
N VAL A 88 13.29 -6.94 -4.69
CA VAL A 88 12.00 -6.34 -4.29
C VAL A 88 11.08 -7.39 -3.67
N LEU A 89 10.97 -8.58 -4.27
CA LEU A 89 10.17 -9.67 -3.69
C LEU A 89 10.72 -10.15 -2.35
N ALA A 90 12.05 -10.25 -2.20
CA ALA A 90 12.70 -10.58 -0.94
C ALA A 90 12.46 -9.51 0.14
N ALA A 91 12.47 -8.22 -0.25
CA ALA A 91 12.15 -7.10 0.62
C ALA A 91 10.69 -7.14 1.11
N ILE A 92 9.74 -7.42 0.21
CA ILE A 92 8.31 -7.61 0.55
C ILE A 92 8.15 -8.76 1.54
N GLU A 93 8.83 -9.89 1.33
CA GLU A 93 8.78 -11.02 2.26
C GLU A 93 9.33 -10.65 3.63
N THR A 94 10.41 -9.87 3.68
CA THR A 94 11.02 -9.39 4.92
C THR A 94 10.06 -8.48 5.70
N ILE A 95 9.39 -7.54 5.02
CA ILE A 95 8.38 -6.67 5.64
C ILE A 95 7.17 -7.50 6.08
N ARG A 96 6.69 -8.44 5.25
CA ARG A 96 5.60 -9.35 5.59
C ARG A 96 5.88 -10.10 6.88
N ALA A 97 7.05 -10.72 6.98
CA ALA A 97 7.44 -11.47 8.17
C ALA A 97 7.51 -10.56 9.41
N ALA A 98 8.09 -9.36 9.28
CA ALA A 98 8.17 -8.40 10.37
C ALA A 98 6.78 -7.88 10.82
N SER A 99 5.83 -7.76 9.90
CA SER A 99 4.48 -7.23 10.19
C SER A 99 3.64 -8.14 11.07
N ALA A 100 4.02 -9.40 11.28
CA ALA A 100 3.25 -10.38 12.06
C ALA A 100 2.97 -9.93 13.51
N GLY A 101 3.87 -9.15 14.10
CA GLY A 101 3.74 -8.62 15.46
C GLY A 101 3.44 -7.12 15.52
N LEU A 102 3.14 -6.47 14.39
CA LEU A 102 2.93 -5.04 14.31
C LEU A 102 1.45 -4.70 14.10
N LEU A 103 1.04 -3.55 14.65
CA LEU A 103 -0.33 -3.06 14.55
C LEU A 103 -0.68 -2.55 13.15
N PRO A 104 0.14 -1.68 12.49
CA PRO A 104 -0.29 -1.01 11.27
C PRO A 104 -0.43 -1.96 10.08
N ALA A 105 -1.43 -1.66 9.24
CA ALA A 105 -1.36 -2.01 7.83
C ALA A 105 -0.26 -1.16 7.20
N ILE A 106 0.80 -1.80 6.71
CA ILE A 106 1.97 -1.18 6.10
C ILE A 106 1.72 -1.15 4.59
N ILE A 107 1.75 0.05 3.99
CA ILE A 107 1.53 0.24 2.56
C ILE A 107 2.82 0.76 1.93
N VAL A 108 3.42 -0.02 1.04
CA VAL A 108 4.71 0.30 0.40
C VAL A 108 4.57 0.36 -1.12
N GLY A 109 5.34 1.25 -1.76
CA GLY A 109 5.45 1.32 -3.22
C GLY A 109 6.51 0.34 -3.75
N ALA A 110 6.17 -0.44 -4.78
CA ALA A 110 7.06 -1.44 -5.36
C ALA A 110 6.78 -1.67 -6.86
N PRO A 111 7.81 -1.89 -7.69
CA PRO A 111 7.63 -2.43 -9.03
C PRO A 111 7.37 -3.94 -8.94
N LEU A 112 6.28 -4.41 -9.55
CA LEU A 112 5.93 -5.83 -9.57
C LEU A 112 5.64 -6.32 -10.97
N ARG A 113 6.14 -7.51 -11.30
CA ARG A 113 5.93 -8.16 -12.59
C ARG A 113 4.80 -9.17 -12.52
N ASP A 114 3.90 -9.09 -13.50
CA ASP A 114 2.91 -10.14 -13.77
C ASP A 114 3.01 -10.56 -15.24
N GLY A 115 3.39 -11.79 -15.48
CA GLY A 115 3.71 -12.29 -16.82
C GLY A 115 4.81 -11.46 -17.50
N SER A 116 4.49 -10.85 -18.62
CA SER A 116 5.42 -9.99 -19.39
C SER A 116 5.30 -8.49 -19.04
N ARG A 117 4.43 -8.11 -18.11
CA ARG A 117 4.15 -6.72 -17.76
C ARG A 117 4.74 -6.37 -16.41
N LEU A 118 5.29 -5.16 -16.31
CA LEU A 118 5.73 -4.56 -15.06
C LEU A 118 4.71 -3.50 -14.64
N TYR A 119 4.37 -3.46 -13.36
CA TYR A 119 3.42 -2.51 -12.79
C TYR A 119 4.08 -1.72 -11.66
N ASN A 120 3.74 -0.43 -11.57
CA ASN A 120 4.02 0.40 -10.42
C ASN A 120 2.90 0.19 -9.39
N CYS A 121 3.20 -0.39 -8.25
CA CYS A 121 2.20 -0.92 -7.34
C CYS A 121 2.31 -0.35 -5.93
N ALA A 122 1.17 -0.24 -5.26
CA ALA A 122 1.08 -0.18 -3.82
C ALA A 122 0.79 -1.58 -3.26
N VAL A 123 1.63 -2.05 -2.34
CA VAL A 123 1.51 -3.36 -1.68
C VAL A 123 1.03 -3.15 -0.26
N VAL A 124 -0.10 -3.76 0.11
CA VAL A 124 -0.69 -3.68 1.45
C VAL A 124 -0.31 -4.92 2.25
N ILE A 125 0.39 -4.71 3.36
CA ILE A 125 0.95 -5.77 4.21
C ILE A 125 0.45 -5.58 5.65
N GLN A 126 -0.11 -6.62 6.27
CA GLN A 126 -0.57 -6.53 7.65
C GLN A 126 -0.67 -7.92 8.30
N GLY A 127 -0.21 -8.03 9.54
CA GLY A 127 -0.37 -9.23 10.37
C GLY A 127 0.27 -10.47 9.76
N GLY A 128 1.46 -10.33 9.17
CA GLY A 128 2.21 -11.42 8.56
C GLY A 128 1.71 -11.87 7.18
N ALA A 129 0.87 -11.07 6.50
CA ALA A 129 0.36 -11.40 5.16
C ALA A 129 0.34 -10.18 4.24
N VAL A 130 0.55 -10.41 2.93
CA VAL A 130 0.20 -9.43 1.89
C VAL A 130 -1.31 -9.52 1.68
N ARG A 131 -2.00 -8.41 1.87
CA ARG A 131 -3.47 -8.33 1.81
C ARG A 131 -4.00 -8.03 0.41
N GLY A 132 -3.19 -7.38 -0.41
CA GLY A 132 -3.51 -7.06 -1.80
C GLY A 132 -2.49 -6.10 -2.39
N VAL A 133 -2.58 -5.94 -3.71
CA VAL A 133 -1.71 -5.10 -4.52
C VAL A 133 -2.55 -4.20 -5.41
N ALA A 134 -2.36 -2.88 -5.29
CA ALA A 134 -3.03 -1.90 -6.14
C ALA A 134 -2.04 -1.33 -7.18
N PRO A 135 -2.18 -1.67 -8.46
CA PRO A 135 -1.36 -1.12 -9.53
C PRO A 135 -1.84 0.30 -9.89
N LYS A 136 -0.89 1.17 -10.25
CA LYS A 136 -1.16 2.52 -10.76
C LYS A 136 -1.94 2.45 -12.07
N SER A 137 -3.05 3.20 -12.15
CA SER A 137 -3.91 3.26 -13.33
C SER A 137 -3.39 4.25 -14.37
N TYR A 138 -2.98 5.43 -13.96
CA TYR A 138 -2.58 6.52 -14.83
C TYR A 138 -1.07 6.72 -14.83
N LEU A 139 -0.45 6.49 -15.98
CA LEU A 139 1.00 6.57 -16.17
C LEU A 139 1.36 7.89 -16.85
N PRO A 140 1.96 8.85 -16.14
CA PRO A 140 2.37 10.11 -16.74
C PRO A 140 3.45 9.89 -17.80
N THR A 141 3.29 10.56 -18.95
CA THR A 141 4.25 10.55 -20.05
C THR A 141 4.28 11.96 -20.67
N TYR A 142 4.59 12.94 -19.82
CA TYR A 142 4.71 14.35 -20.17
C TYR A 142 5.78 15.00 -19.28
N ARG A 143 6.40 16.07 -19.76
CA ARG A 143 7.51 16.77 -19.12
C ARG A 143 8.64 15.81 -18.76
N GLU A 144 8.98 15.70 -17.47
CA GLU A 144 10.01 14.79 -16.92
C GLU A 144 9.58 13.33 -16.85
N PHE A 145 8.29 13.03 -17.03
CA PHE A 145 7.76 11.68 -16.87
C PHE A 145 7.75 10.88 -18.15
N TYR A 146 8.08 9.59 -18.07
CA TYR A 146 8.02 8.62 -19.17
C TYR A 146 7.67 7.21 -18.68
N GLU A 147 6.75 7.11 -17.70
CA GLU A 147 6.42 5.85 -17.04
C GLU A 147 5.93 4.75 -17.97
N LYS A 148 5.29 5.08 -19.10
CA LYS A 148 4.85 4.10 -20.11
C LYS A 148 6.02 3.35 -20.78
N ARG A 149 7.27 3.82 -20.60
CA ARG A 149 8.45 3.07 -21.01
C ARG A 149 8.63 1.80 -20.19
N HIS A 150 8.32 1.86 -18.90
CA HIS A 150 8.61 0.80 -17.94
C HIS A 150 7.34 0.06 -17.50
N PHE A 151 6.23 0.77 -17.29
CA PHE A 151 5.07 0.23 -16.64
C PHE A 151 3.86 0.09 -17.56
N ALA A 152 3.05 -0.93 -17.26
CA ALA A 152 1.71 -1.10 -17.78
C ALA A 152 0.69 -0.44 -16.83
N SER A 153 -0.43 0.03 -17.39
CA SER A 153 -1.55 0.57 -16.62
C SER A 153 -2.27 -0.51 -15.84
N GLY A 154 -2.64 -0.20 -14.60
CA GLY A 154 -3.47 -1.07 -13.78
C GLY A 154 -4.85 -1.34 -14.38
N ASP A 155 -5.42 -0.39 -15.14
CA ASP A 155 -6.71 -0.56 -15.82
C ASP A 155 -6.63 -1.53 -17.01
N GLU A 156 -5.43 -1.78 -17.53
CA GLU A 156 -5.18 -2.75 -18.60
C GLU A 156 -4.88 -4.16 -18.07
N ALA A 157 -4.85 -4.34 -16.74
CA ALA A 157 -4.63 -5.64 -16.15
C ALA A 157 -5.77 -6.60 -16.55
N PRO A 158 -5.47 -7.78 -17.10
CA PRO A 158 -6.53 -8.67 -17.56
C PRO A 158 -7.29 -9.28 -16.38
N GLY A 159 -8.57 -9.08 -16.38
CA GLY A 159 -9.55 -9.82 -15.58
C GLY A 159 -9.36 -9.71 -14.06
N THR A 160 -9.79 -10.68 -13.34
CA THR A 160 -9.62 -10.75 -11.92
C THR A 160 -8.34 -11.32 -11.51
N GLN A 161 -7.57 -10.88 -11.12
CA GLN A 161 -7.27 -9.97 -10.16
C GLN A 161 -6.56 -10.64 -9.02
N GLN A 162 -5.67 -11.56 -9.37
CA GLN A 162 -4.68 -12.11 -8.45
C GLN A 162 -3.31 -12.03 -9.10
N ILE A 163 -2.33 -11.57 -8.35
CA ILE A 163 -0.92 -11.62 -8.74
C ILE A 163 -0.21 -12.70 -7.93
N LEU A 164 0.63 -13.49 -8.58
CA LEU A 164 1.54 -14.40 -7.91
C LEU A 164 2.80 -13.63 -7.51
N LEU A 165 3.14 -13.68 -6.23
CA LEU A 165 4.37 -13.15 -5.67
C LEU A 165 5.30 -14.32 -5.34
N PRO A 166 6.18 -14.75 -6.26
CA PRO A 166 7.17 -15.80 -5.99
C PRO A 166 8.02 -15.41 -4.79
N ALA A 167 8.55 -16.24 -4.03
CA ALA A 167 9.35 -15.95 -2.82
C ALA A 167 8.60 -15.27 -1.64
N VAL A 168 7.37 -14.79 -1.81
CA VAL A 168 6.56 -14.27 -0.71
C VAL A 168 5.70 -15.40 -0.15
N ARG A 169 5.74 -15.62 1.16
CA ARG A 169 4.98 -16.69 1.82
C ARG A 169 3.55 -16.26 2.10
N THR A 170 2.63 -17.21 1.99
CA THR A 170 1.27 -16.99 2.51
C THR A 170 1.31 -17.00 4.03
N GLY A 171 0.78 -15.94 4.66
CA GLY A 171 0.58 -15.91 6.11
C GLY A 171 -0.45 -16.96 6.53
N ALA A 172 -0.34 -17.48 7.75
CA ALA A 172 -1.17 -18.58 8.28
C ALA A 172 -2.69 -18.30 8.33
N GLU A 173 -3.15 -17.08 8.06
CA GLU A 173 -4.55 -16.65 8.18
C GLU A 173 -5.06 -15.87 6.96
N ALA A 174 -4.53 -16.12 5.77
CA ALA A 174 -5.11 -15.54 4.55
C ALA A 174 -6.41 -16.28 4.19
N VAL A 175 -7.45 -16.11 4.99
CA VAL A 175 -8.82 -16.49 4.62
C VAL A 175 -9.43 -15.34 3.84
N VAL A 176 -9.27 -15.34 2.56
CA VAL A 176 -10.09 -14.56 1.64
C VAL A 176 -10.77 -15.57 0.71
N GLY A 177 -12.07 -15.64 0.75
CA GLY A 177 -12.97 -16.47 -0.05
C GLY A 177 -12.35 -17.59 -0.89
N ASP A 178 -12.96 -18.69 -0.98
CA ASP A 178 -12.70 -20.04 -1.56
C ASP A 178 -11.60 -20.29 -2.62
N THR A 179 -10.64 -19.39 -2.86
CA THR A 179 -9.71 -19.53 -4.01
C THR A 179 -8.24 -19.18 -3.74
N ILE A 180 -7.78 -19.06 -2.50
CA ILE A 180 -6.34 -18.88 -2.27
C ILE A 180 -5.70 -20.26 -2.07
N GLY A 181 -5.26 -20.83 -3.18
CA GLY A 181 -4.42 -22.01 -3.19
C GLY A 181 -3.03 -21.66 -2.67
N ASN A 182 -2.61 -22.30 -1.57
CA ASN A 182 -1.21 -22.37 -1.19
C ASN A 182 -0.49 -23.12 -2.32
N ARG A 183 0.22 -22.41 -3.20
CA ARG A 183 1.14 -23.02 -4.15
C ARG A 183 2.51 -23.00 -3.50
N ASP A 184 3.24 -24.08 -3.61
CA ASP A 184 4.64 -24.16 -3.15
C ASP A 184 5.53 -23.07 -3.77
N ASP A 185 5.00 -22.33 -4.77
CA ASP A 185 5.69 -21.36 -5.61
C ASP A 185 5.55 -19.91 -5.16
N GLY A 186 4.77 -19.59 -4.11
CA GLY A 186 4.58 -18.21 -3.63
C GLY A 186 3.15 -17.84 -3.23
N ALA A 187 2.96 -16.59 -2.79
CA ALA A 187 1.66 -16.05 -2.41
C ALA A 187 0.87 -15.55 -3.63
N CYS A 188 -0.38 -16.00 -3.76
CA CYS A 188 -1.33 -15.47 -4.71
C CYS A 188 -2.27 -14.49 -3.99
N VAL A 189 -2.26 -13.21 -4.37
CA VAL A 189 -2.95 -12.15 -3.63
C VAL A 189 -3.84 -11.31 -4.54
N PRO A 190 -4.90 -10.67 -3.99
CA PRO A 190 -5.74 -9.76 -4.77
C PRO A 190 -4.92 -8.68 -5.48
N PHE A 191 -5.24 -8.42 -6.74
CA PHE A 191 -4.57 -7.45 -7.60
C PHE A 191 -5.58 -6.60 -8.36
N GLY A 192 -5.51 -5.29 -8.25
CA GLY A 192 -6.37 -4.39 -9.03
C GLY A 192 -6.42 -2.97 -8.47
N PRO A 193 -6.72 -1.96 -9.33
CA PRO A 193 -6.74 -0.56 -8.95
C PRO A 193 -7.97 -0.15 -8.11
N HIS A 194 -8.96 -1.04 -7.95
CA HIS A 194 -10.21 -0.74 -7.25
C HIS A 194 -10.38 -1.54 -5.95
N LEU A 195 -9.30 -2.04 -5.37
CA LEU A 195 -9.36 -2.77 -4.12
C LEU A 195 -9.79 -1.87 -2.97
N LEU A 196 -10.68 -2.40 -2.11
CA LEU A 196 -11.02 -1.84 -0.82
C LEU A 196 -10.51 -2.78 0.27
N PHE A 197 -9.95 -2.19 1.32
CA PHE A 197 -9.44 -2.91 2.48
C PHE A 197 -10.24 -2.53 3.71
N GLU A 198 -10.94 -3.48 4.28
CA GLU A 198 -11.69 -3.30 5.53
C GLU A 198 -10.81 -3.68 6.72
N VAL A 199 -10.79 -2.82 7.74
CA VAL A 199 -10.09 -3.08 9.00
C VAL A 199 -11.08 -3.69 9.99
N ALA A 200 -11.05 -5.02 10.13
CA ALA A 200 -12.04 -5.78 10.88
C ALA A 200 -12.17 -5.35 12.35
N ASP A 201 -11.05 -4.91 12.95
CA ASP A 201 -10.99 -4.52 14.38
C ASP A 201 -11.44 -3.06 14.62
N VAL A 202 -11.68 -2.28 13.55
CA VAL A 202 -12.09 -0.87 13.63
C VAL A 202 -13.34 -0.66 12.77
N PRO A 203 -14.54 -0.80 13.34
CA PRO A 203 -15.79 -0.70 12.58
C PRO A 203 -15.89 0.61 11.78
N GLY A 204 -16.18 0.48 10.50
CA GLY A 204 -16.31 1.62 9.57
C GLY A 204 -14.98 2.15 9.02
N LEU A 205 -13.84 1.56 9.37
CA LEU A 205 -12.56 1.89 8.75
C LEU A 205 -12.35 1.02 7.51
N THR A 206 -12.62 1.62 6.35
CA THR A 206 -12.34 1.03 5.04
C THR A 206 -11.44 1.97 4.27
N PHE A 207 -10.32 1.48 3.74
CA PHE A 207 -9.39 2.31 3.00
C PHE A 207 -9.18 1.81 1.57
N HIS A 208 -8.80 2.75 0.72
CA HIS A 208 -8.39 2.53 -0.66
C HIS A 208 -7.00 3.09 -0.88
N VAL A 209 -6.25 2.52 -1.82
CA VAL A 209 -4.91 2.97 -2.18
C VAL A 209 -4.82 3.23 -3.67
N GLU A 210 -4.33 4.42 -4.02
CA GLU A 210 -4.01 4.83 -5.39
C GLU A 210 -2.56 5.34 -5.45
N VAL A 211 -2.00 5.49 -6.65
CA VAL A 211 -0.59 5.84 -6.81
C VAL A 211 -0.42 7.12 -7.62
N CYS A 212 0.12 8.14 -6.97
CA CYS A 212 0.65 9.39 -7.52
C CYS A 212 -0.27 10.07 -8.55
N GLU A 213 -0.04 9.85 -9.87
CA GLU A 213 -0.80 10.47 -10.97
C GLU A 213 -2.29 10.17 -10.90
N ASP A 214 -2.69 9.09 -10.26
CA ASP A 214 -4.10 8.70 -10.12
C ASP A 214 -4.95 9.82 -9.50
N MET A 215 -4.39 10.64 -8.59
CA MET A 215 -5.11 11.77 -7.98
C MET A 215 -5.31 12.98 -8.91
N TRP A 216 -4.52 13.08 -10.01
CA TRP A 216 -4.50 14.26 -10.88
C TRP A 216 -5.50 14.19 -12.02
N VAL A 217 -6.14 13.06 -12.23
CA VAL A 217 -7.11 12.85 -13.30
C VAL A 217 -8.51 13.35 -12.91
N PRO A 218 -9.38 13.65 -13.89
CA PRO A 218 -10.73 14.16 -13.62
C PRO A 218 -11.60 13.21 -12.76
N VAL A 219 -11.44 11.90 -12.92
CA VAL A 219 -12.12 10.88 -12.14
C VAL A 219 -11.07 9.92 -11.58
N PRO A 220 -10.47 10.24 -10.42
CA PRO A 220 -9.48 9.38 -9.79
C PRO A 220 -10.10 8.08 -9.26
N PRO A 221 -9.32 6.99 -9.16
CA PRO A 221 -9.76 5.74 -8.53
C PRO A 221 -10.34 5.94 -7.13
N SER A 222 -9.76 6.86 -6.36
CA SER A 222 -10.25 7.26 -5.03
C SER A 222 -11.68 7.80 -5.03
N SER A 223 -12.15 8.44 -6.11
CA SER A 223 -13.56 8.89 -6.22
C SER A 223 -14.51 7.70 -6.31
N VAL A 224 -14.15 6.66 -7.06
CA VAL A 224 -14.94 5.42 -7.18
C VAL A 224 -14.92 4.67 -5.85
N ALA A 225 -13.76 4.61 -5.20
CA ALA A 225 -13.59 3.99 -3.90
C ALA A 225 -14.43 4.67 -2.80
N ALA A 226 -14.50 6.00 -2.78
CA ALA A 226 -15.34 6.74 -1.85
C ALA A 226 -16.83 6.42 -2.04
N LEU A 227 -17.29 6.32 -3.30
CA LEU A 227 -18.66 5.89 -3.61
C LEU A 227 -18.94 4.45 -3.18
N ALA A 228 -17.92 3.60 -3.15
CA ALA A 228 -18.00 2.22 -2.68
C ALA A 228 -17.83 2.07 -1.15
N GLY A 229 -17.64 3.18 -0.41
CA GLY A 229 -17.64 3.19 1.04
C GLY A 229 -16.26 3.34 1.70
N ALA A 230 -15.21 3.69 0.94
CA ALA A 230 -13.91 4.00 1.54
C ALA A 230 -14.02 5.26 2.42
N THR A 231 -13.56 5.16 3.65
CA THR A 231 -13.50 6.26 4.63
C THR A 231 -12.10 6.88 4.73
N VAL A 232 -11.09 6.18 4.22
CA VAL A 232 -9.72 6.67 4.10
C VAL A 232 -9.21 6.40 2.68
N LEU A 233 -8.69 7.44 2.04
CA LEU A 233 -8.10 7.41 0.70
C LEU A 233 -6.60 7.64 0.85
N VAL A 234 -5.78 6.74 0.34
CA VAL A 234 -4.32 6.78 0.47
C VAL A 234 -3.69 6.96 -0.90
N ASN A 235 -2.80 7.92 -1.04
CA ASN A 235 -2.01 8.14 -2.25
C ASN A 235 -0.51 8.03 -1.93
N LEU A 236 0.16 7.11 -2.61
CA LEU A 236 1.62 6.96 -2.57
C LEU A 236 2.21 7.78 -3.72
N SER A 237 3.07 8.74 -3.42
CA SER A 237 3.55 9.67 -4.44
C SER A 237 5.07 9.84 -4.46
N GLY A 238 5.65 9.75 -5.67
CA GLY A 238 7.01 10.11 -6.02
C GLY A 238 7.10 11.45 -6.76
N SER A 239 6.10 12.32 -6.60
CA SER A 239 6.03 13.61 -7.32
C SER A 239 7.21 14.51 -7.02
N PRO A 240 7.87 15.08 -8.05
CA PRO A 240 9.02 15.96 -7.87
C PRO A 240 8.64 17.26 -7.16
N ILE A 241 9.61 17.85 -6.47
CA ILE A 241 9.47 19.16 -5.85
C ILE A 241 9.71 20.23 -6.92
N THR A 242 8.62 20.84 -7.40
CA THR A 242 8.66 21.96 -8.34
C THR A 242 7.93 23.17 -7.80
N VAL A 243 8.27 24.36 -8.28
CA VAL A 243 7.67 25.61 -7.83
C VAL A 243 6.14 25.58 -8.05
N GLY A 244 5.37 25.91 -7.02
CA GLY A 244 3.90 25.95 -7.04
C GLY A 244 3.20 24.61 -6.87
N ARG A 245 3.88 23.46 -7.01
CA ARG A 245 3.25 22.13 -6.94
C ARG A 245 2.75 21.73 -5.54
N ALA A 246 3.32 22.30 -4.50
CA ALA A 246 2.88 22.00 -3.13
C ALA A 246 1.43 22.45 -2.90
N GLU A 247 1.09 23.66 -3.39
CA GLU A 247 -0.27 24.22 -3.30
C GLU A 247 -1.27 23.39 -4.10
N ASP A 248 -0.91 22.97 -5.33
CA ASP A 248 -1.74 22.12 -6.17
C ASP A 248 -2.03 20.76 -5.47
N ARG A 249 -1.01 20.13 -4.87
CA ARG A 249 -1.17 18.86 -4.14
C ARG A 249 -2.10 19.02 -2.95
N GLU A 250 -1.91 20.07 -2.16
CA GLU A 250 -2.78 20.37 -1.02
C GLU A 250 -4.22 20.60 -1.47
N LEU A 251 -4.41 21.38 -2.54
CA LEU A 251 -5.72 21.65 -3.11
C LEU A 251 -6.43 20.37 -3.54
N LEU A 252 -5.73 19.49 -4.27
CA LEU A 252 -6.30 18.20 -4.73
C LEU A 252 -6.63 17.27 -3.55
N ALA A 253 -5.74 17.13 -2.58
CA ALA A 253 -5.96 16.30 -1.40
C ALA A 253 -7.18 16.79 -0.60
N ARG A 254 -7.27 18.10 -0.34
CA ARG A 254 -8.42 18.73 0.34
C ARG A 254 -9.71 18.57 -0.45
N SER A 255 -9.66 18.78 -1.77
CA SER A 255 -10.82 18.61 -2.64
C SER A 255 -11.32 17.17 -2.66
N SER A 256 -10.41 16.20 -2.77
CA SER A 256 -10.76 14.76 -2.76
C SER A 256 -11.35 14.34 -1.41
N SER A 257 -10.75 14.78 -0.30
CA SER A 257 -11.27 14.54 1.05
C SER A 257 -12.68 15.13 1.22
N ALA A 258 -12.88 16.39 0.84
CA ALA A 258 -14.16 17.08 1.01
C ALA A 258 -15.28 16.47 0.17
N ARG A 259 -14.99 16.08 -1.10
CA ARG A 259 -15.98 15.50 -2.00
C ARG A 259 -16.27 14.03 -1.68
N GLY A 260 -15.24 13.30 -1.28
CA GLY A 260 -15.34 11.88 -0.94
C GLY A 260 -15.89 11.63 0.46
N LEU A 261 -16.02 12.67 1.31
CA LEU A 261 -16.35 12.55 2.74
C LEU A 261 -15.45 11.51 3.43
N ALA A 262 -14.18 11.47 3.04
CA ALA A 262 -13.17 10.53 3.50
C ALA A 262 -11.88 11.27 3.89
N ALA A 263 -11.11 10.73 4.82
CA ALA A 263 -9.77 11.25 5.07
C ALA A 263 -8.87 10.98 3.84
N TYR A 264 -8.01 11.95 3.47
CA TYR A 264 -7.05 11.76 2.40
C TYR A 264 -5.63 11.77 2.96
N VAL A 265 -4.90 10.67 2.77
CA VAL A 265 -3.53 10.45 3.24
C VAL A 265 -2.60 10.50 2.04
N TYR A 266 -1.69 11.47 2.02
CA TYR A 266 -0.73 11.66 0.94
C TYR A 266 0.70 11.38 1.44
N ALA A 267 1.30 10.27 1.02
CA ALA A 267 2.67 9.90 1.36
C ALA A 267 3.62 10.40 0.27
N ALA A 268 4.37 11.46 0.57
CA ALA A 268 5.29 12.07 -0.36
C ALA A 268 6.68 11.43 -0.30
N ALA A 269 7.36 11.35 -1.45
CA ALA A 269 8.76 10.98 -1.55
C ALA A 269 9.65 11.93 -0.72
N GLY A 270 10.75 11.41 -0.24
CA GLY A 270 11.69 12.08 0.62
C GLY A 270 13.03 12.37 -0.04
N GLN A 271 14.07 12.47 0.79
CA GLN A 271 15.44 12.64 0.34
C GLN A 271 15.91 11.37 -0.39
N GLY A 272 16.58 11.55 -1.53
CA GLY A 272 17.11 10.45 -2.34
C GLY A 272 16.31 10.17 -3.60
N GLU A 273 15.17 10.84 -3.77
CA GLU A 273 14.34 10.77 -4.96
C GLU A 273 14.68 11.86 -5.98
#